data_178f355780e85ad25582e0aa8662f4c9
#
_entry.id   178f355780e85ad25582e0aa8662f4c9
#
_cell.length_a   1.000
_cell.length_b   1.000
_cell.length_c   1.000
_cell.angle_alpha   90.00
_cell.angle_beta   90.00
_cell.angle_gamma   90.00
#
_symmetry.space_group_name_H-M   'P 1'
#
loop_
_entity.id
_entity.type
_entity.pdbx_description
1 polymer ?
#
loop_
_entity_poly.entity_id
_entity_poly.type
_entity_poly.pdbx_seq_one_letter_code
_entity_poly.pdbx_strand_id
1 'polypeptide(L)'
;MSKIKATNVHWHEGHVGRAEREALLGQQGATIWFTGLSASGKSTVAFTLEHALVRRGHLAYVLDGDNIRHGLNKNLGFSAEDREENIRRIGEVAKLFADAGILTMTSFISPYRADRDKARALHDSAGLAFIEVYCDPGIAVCEQRDPKGLYKKARAGELKGFTGDRKSTRLNSSH
;
A
#
# COMPACT_ATOMS: atom_id res chain seq x y z
N MET A 1 12.69 -13.41 6.74
CA MET A 1 11.78 -14.11 5.78
C MET A 1 11.07 -15.22 6.54
N SER A 2 9.75 -15.23 6.58
CA SER A 2 8.98 -16.35 7.13
C SER A 2 9.19 -17.57 6.23
N LYS A 3 9.51 -18.72 6.81
CA LYS A 3 9.62 -19.98 6.06
C LYS A 3 8.26 -20.34 5.46
N ILE A 4 8.28 -20.79 4.18
CA ILE A 4 7.10 -21.40 3.56
C ILE A 4 6.68 -22.59 4.43
N LYS A 5 5.46 -22.56 4.98
CA LYS A 5 4.93 -23.64 5.85
C LYS A 5 4.41 -24.83 5.06
N ALA A 6 3.98 -24.59 3.83
CA ALA A 6 3.47 -25.66 2.95
C ALA A 6 4.62 -26.55 2.47
N THR A 7 4.42 -27.86 2.47
CA THR A 7 5.31 -28.85 1.90
C THR A 7 4.85 -29.19 0.48
N ASN A 8 5.77 -29.63 -0.37
CA ASN A 8 5.51 -30.01 -1.78
C ASN A 8 4.98 -28.86 -2.66
N VAL A 9 5.47 -27.64 -2.42
CA VAL A 9 5.20 -26.47 -3.26
C VAL A 9 6.35 -26.30 -4.24
N HIS A 10 6.05 -26.32 -5.55
CA HIS A 10 7.00 -26.08 -6.62
C HIS A 10 6.61 -24.80 -7.36
N TRP A 11 7.62 -24.03 -7.76
CA TRP A 11 7.39 -22.89 -8.64
C TRP A 11 7.17 -23.39 -10.07
N HIS A 12 6.11 -22.92 -10.71
CA HIS A 12 5.81 -23.23 -12.11
C HIS A 12 5.96 -21.94 -12.93
N GLU A 13 6.80 -22.00 -13.95
CA GLU A 13 6.91 -20.94 -14.93
C GLU A 13 5.76 -21.07 -15.94
N GLY A 14 5.04 -19.95 -16.16
CA GLY A 14 4.01 -19.88 -17.19
C GLY A 14 4.61 -19.73 -18.59
N HIS A 15 3.81 -19.99 -19.63
CA HIS A 15 4.22 -19.79 -21.02
C HIS A 15 4.27 -18.31 -21.42
N VAL A 16 3.57 -17.43 -20.71
CA VAL A 16 3.53 -15.99 -20.98
C VAL A 16 4.41 -15.25 -19.99
N GLY A 17 5.45 -14.60 -20.50
CA GLY A 17 6.38 -13.78 -19.73
C GLY A 17 5.90 -12.35 -19.49
N ARG A 18 6.59 -11.62 -18.60
CA ARG A 18 6.31 -10.20 -18.32
C ARG A 18 6.40 -9.35 -19.59
N ALA A 19 7.45 -9.52 -20.37
CA ALA A 19 7.67 -8.75 -21.60
C ALA A 19 6.50 -8.85 -22.58
N GLU A 20 5.85 -10.00 -22.68
CA GLU A 20 4.68 -10.19 -23.55
C GLU A 20 3.46 -9.46 -23.03
N ARG A 21 3.25 -9.45 -21.69
CA ARG A 21 2.17 -8.67 -21.06
C ARG A 21 2.39 -7.17 -21.23
N GLU A 22 3.62 -6.70 -21.02
CA GLU A 22 4.00 -5.30 -21.20
C GLU A 22 3.83 -4.86 -22.67
N ALA A 23 4.23 -5.70 -23.62
CA ALA A 23 4.03 -5.44 -25.04
C ALA A 23 2.54 -5.38 -25.40
N LEU A 24 1.73 -6.30 -24.88
CA LEU A 24 0.27 -6.29 -25.08
C LEU A 24 -0.39 -5.02 -24.55
N LEU A 25 0.05 -4.55 -23.38
CA LEU A 25 -0.52 -3.37 -22.71
C LEU A 25 0.10 -2.05 -23.20
N GLY A 26 1.23 -2.08 -23.92
CA GLY A 26 1.97 -0.88 -24.30
C GLY A 26 2.51 -0.10 -23.09
N GLN A 27 2.71 -0.76 -21.95
CA GLN A 27 3.19 -0.14 -20.71
C GLN A 27 3.98 -1.13 -19.87
N GLN A 28 4.84 -0.60 -19.00
CA GLN A 28 5.51 -1.37 -17.95
C GLN A 28 4.74 -1.26 -16.65
N GLY A 29 4.67 -2.37 -15.92
CA GLY A 29 4.05 -2.40 -14.61
C GLY A 29 4.94 -1.77 -13.55
N ALA A 30 4.31 -1.09 -12.59
CA ALA A 30 4.98 -0.45 -11.46
C ALA A 30 4.06 -0.38 -10.25
N THR A 31 4.65 -0.28 -9.06
CA THR A 31 3.91 0.02 -7.83
C THR A 31 4.21 1.43 -7.36
N ILE A 32 3.17 2.25 -7.18
CA ILE A 32 3.23 3.57 -6.54
C ILE A 32 2.64 3.42 -5.14
N TRP A 33 3.52 3.45 -4.14
CA TRP A 33 3.17 3.19 -2.75
C TRP A 33 2.92 4.49 -2.00
N PHE A 34 1.64 4.86 -1.82
CA PHE A 34 1.26 6.02 -1.03
C PHE A 34 1.24 5.67 0.47
N THR A 35 2.03 6.40 1.26
CA THR A 35 2.07 6.33 2.71
C THR A 35 1.78 7.70 3.34
N GLY A 36 1.39 7.72 4.61
CA GLY A 36 1.05 8.94 5.34
C GLY A 36 -0.08 8.73 6.34
N LEU A 37 -0.37 9.72 7.17
CA LEU A 37 -1.37 9.66 8.23
C LEU A 37 -2.81 9.44 7.70
N SER A 38 -3.72 9.05 8.58
CA SER A 38 -5.16 9.11 8.26
C SER A 38 -5.52 10.53 7.83
N ALA A 39 -6.45 10.68 6.88
CA ALA A 39 -6.87 11.97 6.31
C ALA A 39 -5.76 12.81 5.62
N SER A 40 -4.57 12.24 5.33
CA SER A 40 -3.52 12.95 4.59
C SER A 40 -3.80 13.13 3.10
N GLY A 41 -4.84 12.51 2.56
CA GLY A 41 -5.23 12.61 1.15
C GLY A 41 -4.72 11.50 0.24
N LYS A 42 -4.09 10.45 0.78
CA LYS A 42 -3.55 9.31 -0.01
C LYS A 42 -4.54 8.75 -1.01
N SER A 43 -5.73 8.35 -0.55
CA SER A 43 -6.76 7.77 -1.41
C SER A 43 -7.22 8.74 -2.49
N THR A 44 -7.38 10.02 -2.13
CA THR A 44 -7.76 11.06 -3.09
C THR A 44 -6.73 11.19 -4.21
N VAL A 45 -5.43 11.26 -3.85
CA VAL A 45 -4.34 11.36 -4.84
C VAL A 45 -4.27 10.08 -5.67
N ALA A 46 -4.35 8.90 -5.03
CA ALA A 46 -4.30 7.62 -5.73
C ALA A 46 -5.42 7.47 -6.77
N PHE A 47 -6.67 7.74 -6.40
CA PHE A 47 -7.81 7.66 -7.34
C PHE A 47 -7.77 8.74 -8.42
N THR A 48 -7.27 9.95 -8.10
CA THR A 48 -7.07 11.00 -9.12
C THR A 48 -6.00 10.58 -10.13
N LEU A 49 -4.90 9.98 -9.66
CA LEU A 49 -3.83 9.47 -10.53
C LEU A 49 -4.34 8.31 -11.40
N GLU A 50 -5.05 7.34 -10.81
CA GLU A 50 -5.69 6.25 -11.55
C GLU A 50 -6.56 6.78 -12.69
N HIS A 51 -7.46 7.70 -12.37
CA HIS A 51 -8.34 8.31 -13.38
C HIS A 51 -7.55 9.00 -14.49
N ALA A 52 -6.49 9.74 -14.14
CA ALA A 52 -5.65 10.42 -15.12
C ALA A 52 -4.88 9.45 -16.04
N LEU A 53 -4.39 8.34 -15.47
CA LEU A 53 -3.68 7.28 -16.21
C LEU A 53 -4.63 6.54 -17.16
N VAL A 54 -5.79 6.13 -16.66
CA VAL A 54 -6.80 5.42 -17.47
C VAL A 54 -7.29 6.29 -18.64
N ARG A 55 -7.50 7.59 -18.42
CA ARG A 55 -7.85 8.52 -19.51
C ARG A 55 -6.75 8.69 -20.55
N ARG A 56 -5.51 8.35 -20.23
CA ARG A 56 -4.36 8.34 -21.15
C ARG A 56 -4.12 6.97 -21.79
N GLY A 57 -5.02 6.02 -21.57
CA GLY A 57 -4.93 4.67 -22.14
C GLY A 57 -4.08 3.69 -21.35
N HIS A 58 -3.69 4.03 -20.11
CA HIS A 58 -2.92 3.14 -19.25
C HIS A 58 -3.81 2.33 -18.33
N LEU A 59 -3.51 1.03 -18.19
CA LEU A 59 -4.16 0.17 -17.21
C LEU A 59 -3.58 0.45 -15.83
N ALA A 60 -4.43 0.98 -14.95
CA ALA A 60 -4.05 1.35 -13.59
C ALA A 60 -5.09 0.82 -12.60
N TYR A 61 -4.67 0.55 -11.35
CA TYR A 61 -5.56 0.04 -10.30
C TYR A 61 -5.14 0.51 -8.92
N VAL A 62 -6.11 0.95 -8.10
CA VAL A 62 -5.88 1.37 -6.72
C VAL A 62 -6.25 0.25 -5.73
N LEU A 63 -5.27 -0.15 -4.93
CA LEU A 63 -5.45 -0.98 -3.73
C LEU A 63 -5.63 -0.03 -2.54
N ASP A 64 -6.87 0.28 -2.19
CA ASP A 64 -7.19 1.17 -1.07
C ASP A 64 -7.32 0.40 0.24
N GLY A 65 -6.79 0.98 1.33
CA GLY A 65 -6.72 0.33 2.64
C GLY A 65 -8.05 -0.05 3.25
N ASP A 66 -9.09 0.73 3.01
CA ASP A 66 -10.43 0.41 3.51
C ASP A 66 -11.09 -0.66 2.63
N ASN A 67 -11.00 -0.53 1.32
CA ASN A 67 -11.59 -1.48 0.37
C ASN A 67 -11.03 -2.89 0.55
N ILE A 68 -9.72 -3.03 0.71
CA ILE A 68 -9.06 -4.34 0.93
C ILE A 68 -9.53 -5.02 2.22
N ARG A 69 -9.93 -4.26 3.23
CA ARG A 69 -10.46 -4.82 4.50
C ARG A 69 -11.87 -5.40 4.37
N HIS A 70 -12.59 -5.12 3.30
CA HIS A 70 -13.86 -5.79 3.02
C HIS A 70 -13.69 -7.19 2.42
N GLY A 71 -12.51 -7.53 1.92
CA GLY A 71 -12.20 -8.82 1.28
C GLY A 71 -10.92 -9.45 1.81
N LEU A 72 -9.81 -9.23 1.09
CA LEU A 72 -8.51 -9.88 1.31
C LEU A 72 -8.03 -9.83 2.76
N ASN A 73 -8.23 -8.73 3.45
CA ASN A 73 -7.73 -8.49 4.81
C ASN A 73 -8.86 -8.34 5.85
N LYS A 74 -10.06 -8.89 5.57
CA LYS A 74 -11.21 -8.82 6.48
C LYS A 74 -10.99 -9.48 7.85
N ASN A 75 -10.03 -10.39 7.92
CA ASN A 75 -9.66 -11.11 9.15
C ASN A 75 -8.57 -10.41 9.97
N LEU A 76 -8.08 -9.24 9.53
CA LEU A 76 -7.04 -8.48 10.22
C LEU A 76 -7.63 -7.28 10.97
N GLY A 77 -7.18 -7.10 12.23
CA GLY A 77 -7.47 -5.93 13.05
C GLY A 77 -6.44 -4.81 12.89
N PHE A 78 -6.12 -4.14 14.00
CA PHE A 78 -5.22 -2.99 14.06
C PHE A 78 -4.07 -3.18 15.07
N SER A 79 -3.81 -4.40 15.55
CA SER A 79 -2.60 -4.72 16.31
C SER A 79 -1.35 -4.47 15.47
N ALA A 80 -0.17 -4.45 16.08
CA ALA A 80 1.08 -4.28 15.35
C ALA A 80 1.29 -5.43 14.35
N GLU A 81 1.00 -6.66 14.78
CA GLU A 81 1.11 -7.89 13.98
C GLU A 81 0.12 -7.87 12.81
N ASP A 82 -1.13 -7.47 13.05
CA ASP A 82 -2.13 -7.35 11.99
C ASP A 82 -1.75 -6.28 10.96
N ARG A 83 -1.14 -5.18 11.39
CA ARG A 83 -0.65 -4.13 10.48
C ARG A 83 0.51 -4.63 9.64
N GLU A 84 1.47 -5.33 10.22
CA GLU A 84 2.59 -5.94 9.49
C GLU A 84 2.07 -6.94 8.45
N GLU A 85 1.18 -7.85 8.84
CA GLU A 85 0.58 -8.84 7.94
C GLU A 85 -0.26 -8.18 6.83
N ASN A 86 -0.99 -7.11 7.16
CA ASN A 86 -1.73 -6.32 6.17
C ASN A 86 -0.77 -5.76 5.09
N ILE A 87 0.33 -5.14 5.50
CA ILE A 87 1.32 -4.57 4.55
C ILE A 87 2.02 -5.67 3.76
N ARG A 88 2.35 -6.79 4.40
CA ARG A 88 2.94 -7.96 3.71
C ARG A 88 2.02 -8.46 2.60
N ARG A 89 0.73 -8.70 2.89
CA ARG A 89 -0.24 -9.16 1.87
C ARG A 89 -0.37 -8.18 0.72
N ILE A 90 -0.46 -6.89 1.03
CA ILE A 90 -0.58 -5.85 -0.01
C ILE A 90 0.68 -5.76 -0.86
N GLY A 91 1.87 -5.91 -0.27
CA GLY A 91 3.12 -5.97 -1.02
C GLY A 91 3.14 -7.10 -2.06
N GLU A 92 2.68 -8.30 -1.66
CA GLU A 92 2.58 -9.44 -2.57
C GLU A 92 1.57 -9.20 -3.70
N VAL A 93 0.37 -8.69 -3.39
CA VAL A 93 -0.66 -8.40 -4.39
C VAL A 93 -0.21 -7.30 -5.35
N ALA A 94 0.38 -6.22 -4.82
CA ALA A 94 0.91 -5.12 -5.64
C ALA A 94 2.01 -5.61 -6.61
N LYS A 95 2.91 -6.49 -6.12
CA LYS A 95 3.93 -7.14 -6.96
C LYS A 95 3.31 -7.95 -8.09
N LEU A 96 2.28 -8.76 -7.82
CA LEU A 96 1.60 -9.55 -8.84
C LEU A 96 0.95 -8.67 -9.91
N PHE A 97 0.34 -7.55 -9.51
CA PHE A 97 -0.25 -6.59 -10.43
C PHE A 97 0.81 -5.89 -11.29
N ALA A 98 1.92 -5.46 -10.67
CA ALA A 98 3.04 -4.86 -11.40
C ALA A 98 3.68 -5.87 -12.36
N ASP A 99 3.83 -7.15 -11.97
CA ASP A 99 4.32 -8.21 -12.86
C ASP A 99 3.36 -8.49 -14.02
N ALA A 100 2.07 -8.28 -13.82
CA ALA A 100 1.07 -8.34 -14.88
C ALA A 100 1.08 -7.13 -15.83
N GLY A 101 1.96 -6.13 -15.62
CA GLY A 101 2.06 -4.93 -16.44
C GLY A 101 1.15 -3.79 -15.98
N ILE A 102 0.56 -3.86 -14.78
CA ILE A 102 -0.41 -2.87 -14.28
C ILE A 102 0.32 -1.79 -13.46
N LEU A 103 -0.07 -0.53 -13.65
CA LEU A 103 0.32 0.57 -12.78
C LEU A 103 -0.53 0.51 -11.50
N THR A 104 0.06 0.01 -10.42
CA THR A 104 -0.65 -0.27 -9.17
C THR A 104 -0.39 0.81 -8.15
N MET A 105 -1.42 1.50 -7.70
CA MET A 105 -1.35 2.43 -6.59
C MET A 105 -1.79 1.74 -5.30
N THR A 106 -1.01 1.87 -4.23
CA THR A 106 -1.42 1.40 -2.90
C THR A 106 -1.67 2.59 -1.99
N SER A 107 -2.78 2.63 -1.25
CA SER A 107 -3.13 3.72 -0.34
C SER A 107 -3.30 3.20 1.08
N PHE A 108 -2.19 3.16 1.84
CA PHE A 108 -2.15 2.66 3.22
C PHE A 108 -1.40 3.61 4.14
N ILE A 109 -1.74 3.63 5.43
CA ILE A 109 -0.97 4.40 6.42
C ILE A 109 0.48 3.89 6.45
N SER A 110 0.70 2.56 6.45
CA SER A 110 2.00 1.87 6.45
C SER A 110 3.08 2.59 7.30
N PRO A 111 2.85 2.72 8.63
CA PRO A 111 3.64 3.62 9.45
C PRO A 111 5.07 3.14 9.71
N TYR A 112 5.32 1.85 9.60
CA TYR A 112 6.62 1.27 9.89
C TYR A 112 7.49 1.21 8.64
N ARG A 113 8.66 1.86 8.70
CA ARG A 113 9.62 1.86 7.59
C ARG A 113 10.03 0.44 7.21
N ALA A 114 10.32 -0.41 8.21
CA ALA A 114 10.73 -1.79 7.98
C ALA A 114 9.74 -2.57 7.10
N ASP A 115 8.43 -2.32 7.23
CA ASP A 115 7.42 -3.01 6.42
C ASP A 115 7.40 -2.48 4.99
N ARG A 116 7.58 -1.17 4.80
CA ARG A 116 7.71 -0.56 3.48
C ARG A 116 8.99 -1.01 2.77
N ASP A 117 10.10 -1.10 3.51
CA ASP A 117 11.37 -1.61 3.00
C ASP A 117 11.26 -3.08 2.57
N LYS A 118 10.50 -3.92 3.30
CA LYS A 118 10.18 -5.30 2.89
C LYS A 118 9.38 -5.32 1.58
N ALA A 119 8.38 -4.47 1.46
CA ALA A 119 7.58 -4.37 0.23
C ALA A 119 8.44 -3.91 -0.96
N ARG A 120 9.32 -2.92 -0.76
CA ARG A 120 10.30 -2.49 -1.77
C ARG A 120 11.22 -3.63 -2.19
N ALA A 121 11.87 -4.29 -1.23
CA ALA A 121 12.80 -5.40 -1.51
C ALA A 121 12.13 -6.54 -2.28
N LEU A 122 10.85 -6.79 -2.04
CA LEU A 122 10.05 -7.77 -2.78
C LEU A 122 9.92 -7.40 -4.27
N HIS A 123 9.73 -6.11 -4.59
CA HIS A 123 9.65 -5.61 -5.95
C HIS A 123 11.04 -5.59 -6.62
N ASP A 124 12.05 -5.08 -5.91
CA ASP A 124 13.44 -5.01 -6.40
C ASP A 124 13.95 -6.40 -6.77
N SER A 125 13.68 -7.43 -5.95
CA SER A 125 14.07 -8.82 -6.23
C SER A 125 13.43 -9.40 -7.48
N ALA A 126 12.32 -8.82 -7.93
CA ALA A 126 11.62 -9.20 -9.16
C ALA A 126 11.91 -8.25 -10.34
N GLY A 127 12.80 -7.26 -10.16
CA GLY A 127 13.09 -6.24 -11.17
C GLY A 127 11.89 -5.37 -11.52
N LEU A 128 11.02 -5.08 -10.53
CA LEU A 128 9.83 -4.25 -10.68
C LEU A 128 10.05 -2.87 -10.06
N ALA A 129 9.56 -1.83 -10.72
CA ALA A 129 9.63 -0.47 -10.22
C ALA A 129 8.73 -0.29 -8.99
N PHE A 130 9.31 0.30 -7.92
CA PHE A 130 8.60 0.64 -6.69
C PHE A 130 8.88 2.10 -6.31
N ILE A 131 7.83 2.92 -6.36
CA ILE A 131 7.91 4.37 -6.10
C ILE A 131 7.14 4.64 -4.81
N GLU A 132 7.84 5.07 -3.75
CA GLU A 132 7.22 5.47 -2.50
C GLU A 132 6.87 6.97 -2.53
N VAL A 133 5.62 7.29 -2.20
CA VAL A 133 5.10 8.66 -2.13
C VAL A 133 4.57 8.93 -0.73
N TYR A 134 5.20 9.86 -0.03
CA TYR A 134 4.77 10.30 1.29
C TYR A 134 3.82 11.49 1.19
N CYS A 135 2.58 11.29 1.62
CA CYS A 135 1.56 12.34 1.69
C CYS A 135 1.61 13.01 3.07
N ASP A 136 2.20 14.19 3.15
CA ASP A 136 2.35 14.95 4.40
C ASP A 136 1.79 16.39 4.33
N PRO A 137 0.50 16.57 4.53
CA PRO A 137 -0.09 17.92 4.67
C PRO A 137 0.12 18.50 6.08
N GLY A 138 0.80 17.80 6.97
CA GLY A 138 0.89 18.11 8.40
C GLY A 138 -0.29 17.58 9.22
N ILE A 139 -0.02 17.28 10.50
CA ILE A 139 -1.01 16.68 11.40
C ILE A 139 -2.22 17.57 11.64
N ALA A 140 -2.04 18.89 11.74
CA ALA A 140 -3.14 19.84 11.96
C ALA A 140 -4.18 19.78 10.84
N VAL A 141 -3.72 19.64 9.59
CA VAL A 141 -4.62 19.50 8.42
C VAL A 141 -5.34 18.17 8.45
N CYS A 142 -4.64 17.08 8.85
CA CYS A 142 -5.26 15.77 8.98
C CYS A 142 -6.34 15.76 10.07
N GLU A 143 -6.08 16.39 11.23
CA GLU A 143 -7.06 16.54 12.32
C GLU A 143 -8.27 17.37 11.91
N GLN A 144 -8.05 18.48 11.18
CA GLN A 144 -9.13 19.31 10.68
C GLN A 144 -10.04 18.56 9.69
N ARG A 145 -9.46 17.73 8.83
CA ARG A 145 -10.21 16.95 7.84
C ARG A 145 -11.02 15.83 8.47
N ASP A 146 -10.41 15.06 9.34
CA ASP A 146 -10.91 13.90 10.10
C ASP A 146 -12.24 13.26 9.61
N PRO A 147 -12.33 12.80 8.35
CA PRO A 147 -13.60 12.37 7.75
C PRO A 147 -14.22 11.15 8.45
N LYS A 148 -13.43 10.42 9.23
CA LYS A 148 -13.85 9.21 9.97
C LYS A 148 -14.01 9.46 11.47
N GLY A 149 -13.73 10.67 11.97
CA GLY A 149 -13.74 11.00 13.39
C GLY A 149 -12.66 10.27 14.22
N LEU A 150 -11.62 9.75 13.58
CA LEU A 150 -10.59 8.96 14.26
C LEU A 150 -9.70 9.81 15.15
N TYR A 151 -9.36 11.02 14.73
CA TYR A 151 -8.62 11.98 15.56
C TYR A 151 -9.44 12.42 16.76
N LYS A 152 -10.73 12.72 16.55
CA LYS A 152 -11.65 13.07 17.64
C LYS A 152 -11.72 11.95 18.69
N LYS A 153 -11.90 10.71 18.28
CA LYS A 153 -11.92 9.52 19.17
C LYS A 153 -10.59 9.30 19.88
N ALA A 154 -9.47 9.48 19.19
CA ALA A 154 -8.14 9.34 19.79
C ALA A 154 -7.87 10.43 20.83
N ARG A 155 -8.30 11.68 20.60
CA ARG A 155 -8.19 12.78 21.56
C ARG A 155 -9.10 12.58 22.79
N ALA A 156 -10.27 11.95 22.62
CA ALA A 156 -11.16 11.55 23.71
C ALA A 156 -10.65 10.33 24.50
N GLY A 157 -9.53 9.68 24.07
CA GLY A 157 -9.02 8.49 24.72
C GLY A 157 -9.76 7.19 24.36
N GLU A 158 -10.72 7.26 23.46
CA GLU A 158 -11.54 6.12 23.02
C GLU A 158 -10.79 5.18 22.06
N LEU A 159 -9.75 5.69 21.39
CA LEU A 159 -8.95 4.94 20.41
C LEU A 159 -7.49 4.90 20.82
N LYS A 160 -7.04 3.74 21.30
CA LYS A 160 -5.63 3.50 21.67
C LYS A 160 -4.80 3.04 20.46
N GLY A 161 -3.51 3.43 20.43
CA GLY A 161 -2.58 2.99 19.38
C GLY A 161 -2.87 3.58 17.99
N PHE A 162 -3.55 4.72 17.94
CA PHE A 162 -3.81 5.42 16.70
C PHE A 162 -2.54 6.08 16.14
N THR A 163 -2.25 5.86 14.87
CA THR A 163 -1.03 6.36 14.19
C THR A 163 -1.05 7.88 13.96
N GLY A 164 -1.91 8.63 14.49
CA GLY A 164 -1.97 10.10 14.46
C GLY A 164 -1.98 10.68 15.86
N ASP A 165 -1.73 9.86 16.88
CA ASP A 165 -1.58 10.37 18.24
C ASP A 165 -0.29 11.19 18.37
N ARG A 166 -0.36 12.37 19.07
CA ARG A 166 0.77 13.29 19.24
C ARG A 166 2.03 12.62 19.82
N LYS A 167 1.87 11.51 20.55
CA LYS A 167 2.96 10.71 21.10
C LYS A 167 3.62 9.77 20.06
N SER A 168 2.94 9.45 18.94
CA SER A 168 3.42 8.54 17.89
C SER A 168 3.63 9.24 16.55
N THR A 169 3.80 10.55 16.52
CA THR A 169 3.76 11.42 15.32
C THR A 169 4.95 11.25 14.38
N ARG A 170 5.84 10.35 14.64
CA ARG A 170 6.89 9.98 13.69
C ARG A 170 6.48 8.66 13.02
N LEU A 171 5.89 8.75 11.81
CA LEU A 171 6.22 7.75 10.80
C LEU A 171 7.74 7.61 10.88
N ASN A 172 8.25 6.45 11.18
CA ASN A 172 9.67 6.22 11.46
C ASN A 172 10.50 6.58 10.21
N SER A 173 10.58 7.87 9.94
CA SER A 173 11.43 8.50 8.94
C SER A 173 12.72 8.89 9.64
N SER A 174 13.61 7.94 9.80
CA SER A 174 15.02 8.28 9.88
C SER A 174 15.45 8.63 8.47
N HIS A 175 15.91 9.86 8.32
CA HIS A 175 16.57 10.40 7.14
C HIS A 175 17.73 9.51 6.71
#